data_ff06282109be7c986adf3adc9bbafdad
#
_entry.id   ff06282109be7c986adf3adc9bbafdad
#
_cell.length_a   1.000
_cell.length_b   1.000
_cell.length_c   1.000
_cell.angle_alpha   90.00
_cell.angle_beta   90.00
_cell.angle_gamma   90.00
#
_symmetry.space_group_name_H-M   'P 1'
#
loop_
_entity.id
_entity.type
_entity.pdbx_description
1 polymer ?
#
loop_
_entity_poly.entity_id
_entity_poly.type
_entity_poly.pdbx_seq_one_letter_code
_entity_poly.pdbx_strand_id
1 'polypeptide(L)'
;KPAGWTSTGEAFTQGPLVTTGWAGGTSGGLLAPGGTWSGGRNGSKFQGVLYSPTFELTAPFLHLRLRSRNVEVRLVIDGHYMNHFSQLLLGGTLIKKDRTDTQGKFTWLTMSGNLDKYVGHRVWLEISDLGEGEVTLDEVLMSGSALPPEGGGAFTRKVLSAASGGGTEALAEAYGKLWEQACAGLADGKVDEAGSELLNAVWQAGLWPEASSALQALAQDAAALDASVPAPQYATALLEGNPENEPIHLRGSIKKTGETVPRRNLTALGAEAAPEERSGRLELARSLTAPDNPLVARVLVNRLWHHLFGRGLVPTVDDFGAMGLPPSHPELLDWLAWRFRERGWSVKTALREMVLSRTYRMSTVPNAGNDPARLAEVDPDNLLRHRASVRRLEGEVIRDAMLAISGRLKPDIGGPSVPVNLSDFMDGRGRPGRSGPVDGEGRRSLYTEVRRNFLPPFLLAFDTPIPFNAMGRRAVSNVPAQSLVLLNDPLVQDLARSWAARSASQHPDHPEARLRALFLEAFGRPARDEEVARARSFLAASGGDQAATAWEDLCHALLNKKEFIFLN
;
A
#
# COMPACT_ATOMS: atom_id res chain seq x y z
N LYS A 1 20.10 -27.24 9.93
CA LYS A 1 18.69 -26.82 9.91
C LYS A 1 18.59 -25.44 10.51
N PRO A 2 17.81 -24.53 9.94
CA PRO A 2 17.89 -23.14 10.30
C PRO A 2 17.26 -22.88 11.67
N ALA A 3 18.08 -22.73 12.70
CA ALA A 3 17.66 -22.10 13.95
C ALA A 3 17.48 -20.60 13.73
N GLY A 4 16.47 -20.01 14.35
CA GLY A 4 16.25 -18.56 14.30
C GLY A 4 15.42 -18.05 13.11
N TRP A 5 14.83 -18.92 12.30
CA TRP A 5 13.88 -18.51 11.27
C TRP A 5 12.56 -18.04 11.92
N THR A 6 11.99 -16.98 11.35
CA THR A 6 10.72 -16.39 11.77
C THR A 6 9.71 -16.40 10.63
N SER A 7 8.43 -16.28 10.96
CA SER A 7 7.38 -16.26 9.93
C SER A 7 6.29 -15.27 10.24
N THR A 8 5.61 -14.80 9.19
CA THR A 8 4.42 -13.94 9.28
C THR A 8 3.33 -14.46 8.35
N GLY A 9 2.08 -14.13 8.64
CA GLY A 9 0.91 -14.62 7.90
C GLY A 9 0.54 -16.06 8.28
N GLU A 10 -0.55 -16.56 7.73
CA GLU A 10 -1.17 -17.82 8.14
C GLU A 10 -0.52 -19.06 7.51
N ALA A 11 0.20 -18.91 6.39
CA ALA A 11 0.81 -20.07 5.69
C ALA A 11 1.83 -20.83 6.55
N PHE A 12 2.52 -20.15 7.49
CA PHE A 12 3.58 -20.72 8.31
C PHE A 12 3.30 -20.72 9.82
N THR A 13 2.08 -20.45 10.27
CA THR A 13 1.73 -20.27 11.70
C THR A 13 1.96 -21.50 12.55
N GLN A 14 2.02 -22.70 11.96
CA GLN A 14 2.30 -23.93 12.71
C GLN A 14 3.79 -24.13 13.04
N GLY A 15 4.64 -23.19 12.62
CA GLY A 15 6.08 -23.31 12.83
C GLY A 15 6.72 -24.49 12.09
N PRO A 16 7.98 -24.83 12.41
CA PRO A 16 8.63 -26.02 11.86
C PRO A 16 7.99 -27.29 12.41
N LEU A 17 8.10 -28.39 11.65
CA LEU A 17 7.67 -29.70 12.11
C LEU A 17 8.42 -30.07 13.41
N VAL A 18 7.69 -30.41 14.44
CA VAL A 18 8.26 -30.84 15.73
C VAL A 18 8.87 -32.25 15.60
N THR A 19 8.14 -33.13 14.89
CA THR A 19 8.53 -34.51 14.59
C THR A 19 8.43 -34.75 13.09
N THR A 20 8.91 -35.90 12.62
CA THR A 20 8.64 -36.32 11.24
C THR A 20 7.15 -36.35 10.98
N GLY A 21 6.73 -35.71 9.91
CA GLY A 21 5.33 -35.62 9.54
C GLY A 21 5.13 -35.25 8.09
N TRP A 22 3.88 -35.20 7.68
CA TRP A 22 3.52 -34.76 6.33
C TRP A 22 3.77 -33.26 6.19
N ALA A 23 4.55 -32.92 5.20
CA ALA A 23 4.85 -31.55 4.80
C ALA A 23 4.25 -31.26 3.43
N GLY A 24 3.64 -30.09 3.30
CA GLY A 24 3.07 -29.62 2.04
C GLY A 24 1.63 -30.06 1.83
N GLY A 25 0.99 -29.32 0.91
CA GLY A 25 -0.42 -29.41 0.63
C GLY A 25 -0.84 -30.62 -0.19
N THR A 26 -1.98 -30.50 -0.77
CA THR A 26 -2.86 -31.48 -1.38
C THR A 26 -2.35 -32.21 -2.63
N SER A 27 -1.21 -31.82 -3.18
CA SER A 27 -0.72 -32.38 -4.46
C SER A 27 0.26 -33.58 -4.33
N GLY A 28 0.16 -34.31 -3.23
CA GLY A 28 0.97 -35.48 -2.95
C GLY A 28 1.82 -35.29 -1.71
N GLY A 29 1.35 -35.84 -0.60
CA GLY A 29 2.02 -35.72 0.69
C GLY A 29 3.48 -36.15 0.62
N LEU A 30 4.34 -35.43 1.32
CA LEU A 30 5.74 -35.71 1.46
C LEU A 30 6.07 -35.82 2.95
N LEU A 31 6.73 -36.89 3.32
CA LEU A 31 7.29 -37.03 4.65
C LEU A 31 8.53 -36.12 4.78
N ALA A 32 8.53 -35.26 5.79
CA ALA A 32 9.67 -34.42 6.11
C ALA A 32 10.13 -34.60 7.55
N PRO A 33 11.43 -34.57 7.82
CA PRO A 33 11.95 -34.72 9.16
C PRO A 33 11.60 -33.53 10.06
N GLY A 34 11.61 -33.71 11.37
CA GLY A 34 11.42 -32.64 12.33
C GLY A 34 12.40 -31.47 12.11
N GLY A 35 11.95 -30.27 12.34
CA GLY A 35 12.69 -29.03 12.10
C GLY A 35 12.58 -28.46 10.69
N THR A 36 11.85 -29.12 9.78
CA THR A 36 11.57 -28.63 8.43
C THR A 36 10.45 -27.59 8.46
N TRP A 37 10.64 -26.47 7.78
CA TRP A 37 9.59 -25.48 7.56
C TRP A 37 8.74 -25.85 6.35
N SER A 38 7.43 -25.81 6.53
CA SER A 38 6.48 -26.11 5.46
C SER A 38 5.33 -25.13 5.46
N GLY A 39 5.11 -24.47 4.34
CA GLY A 39 3.89 -23.73 4.03
C GLY A 39 2.79 -24.69 3.53
N GLY A 40 1.55 -24.20 3.50
CA GLY A 40 0.40 -24.99 3.02
C GLY A 40 -0.17 -26.01 4.01
N ARG A 41 0.38 -26.15 5.21
CA ARG A 41 -0.14 -27.05 6.25
C ARG A 41 -1.53 -26.65 6.78
N ASN A 42 -1.84 -25.36 6.70
CA ASN A 42 -3.17 -24.82 7.06
C ASN A 42 -4.12 -24.76 5.85
N GLY A 43 -3.63 -25.08 4.67
CA GLY A 43 -4.31 -24.99 3.38
C GLY A 43 -3.52 -24.19 2.36
N SER A 44 -3.72 -24.49 1.08
CA SER A 44 -2.95 -23.90 -0.03
C SER A 44 -3.33 -22.44 -0.32
N LYS A 45 -4.42 -21.92 0.26
CA LYS A 45 -4.95 -20.58 -0.01
C LYS A 45 -4.46 -19.50 0.96
N PHE A 46 -3.69 -19.86 1.99
CA PHE A 46 -3.18 -18.93 2.97
C PHE A 46 -1.87 -18.29 2.52
N GLN A 47 -1.71 -17.00 2.84
CA GLN A 47 -0.50 -16.24 2.56
C GLN A 47 0.43 -16.20 3.77
N GLY A 48 1.73 -16.08 3.51
CA GLY A 48 2.72 -15.90 4.55
C GLY A 48 4.13 -15.73 4.00
N VAL A 49 5.02 -15.28 4.86
CA VAL A 49 6.43 -15.10 4.54
C VAL A 49 7.27 -15.76 5.60
N LEU A 50 8.24 -16.53 5.18
CA LEU A 50 9.27 -17.14 6.01
C LEU A 50 10.57 -16.33 5.86
N TYR A 51 11.16 -15.91 6.98
CA TYR A 51 12.37 -15.11 7.03
C TYR A 51 13.52 -15.91 7.64
N SER A 52 14.68 -15.90 6.97
CA SER A 52 15.91 -16.38 7.62
C SER A 52 16.43 -15.38 8.66
N PRO A 53 17.26 -15.83 9.61
CA PRO A 53 18.16 -14.91 10.31
C PRO A 53 19.01 -14.13 9.30
N THR A 54 19.50 -12.96 9.71
CA THR A 54 20.52 -12.23 8.95
C THR A 54 21.86 -12.96 9.04
N PHE A 55 22.53 -13.08 7.90
CA PHE A 55 23.85 -13.65 7.78
C PHE A 55 24.72 -12.84 6.81
N GLU A 56 26.03 -13.04 6.84
CA GLU A 56 26.95 -12.44 5.87
C GLU A 56 26.98 -13.29 4.60
N LEU A 57 26.85 -12.66 3.45
CA LEU A 57 27.02 -13.33 2.15
C LEU A 57 28.52 -13.59 1.92
N THR A 58 28.98 -14.81 2.16
CA THR A 58 30.41 -15.18 2.06
C THR A 58 30.81 -15.74 0.71
N ALA A 59 29.84 -16.01 -0.17
CA ALA A 59 30.09 -16.59 -1.51
C ALA A 59 29.08 -16.08 -2.55
N PRO A 60 29.45 -16.10 -3.85
CA PRO A 60 28.66 -15.49 -4.92
C PRO A 60 27.43 -16.29 -5.37
N PHE A 61 27.22 -17.48 -4.85
CA PHE A 61 26.07 -18.32 -5.17
C PHE A 61 25.39 -18.79 -3.90
N LEU A 62 24.07 -18.69 -3.91
CA LEU A 62 23.20 -19.19 -2.86
C LEU A 62 22.29 -20.26 -3.42
N HIS A 63 22.38 -21.45 -2.88
CA HIS A 63 21.60 -22.62 -3.28
C HIS A 63 20.58 -22.94 -2.21
N LEU A 64 19.32 -23.11 -2.62
CA LEU A 64 18.22 -23.52 -1.77
C LEU A 64 17.71 -24.88 -2.23
N ARG A 65 17.74 -25.88 -1.37
CA ARG A 65 17.09 -27.16 -1.60
C ARG A 65 15.68 -27.09 -1.05
N LEU A 66 14.73 -27.03 -1.94
CA LEU A 66 13.34 -26.92 -1.57
C LEU A 66 12.42 -27.66 -2.53
N ARG A 67 11.24 -27.99 -2.02
CA ARG A 67 10.08 -28.41 -2.79
C ARG A 67 9.10 -27.26 -2.75
N SER A 68 8.68 -26.79 -3.91
CA SER A 68 7.78 -25.64 -3.94
C SER A 68 6.95 -25.59 -5.21
N ARG A 69 5.88 -24.82 -5.11
CA ARG A 69 5.03 -24.42 -6.22
C ARG A 69 4.51 -23.02 -5.93
N ASN A 70 4.59 -22.13 -6.91
CA ASN A 70 4.00 -20.79 -6.90
C ASN A 70 4.41 -19.90 -5.70
N VAL A 71 5.64 -20.01 -5.25
CA VAL A 71 6.23 -19.16 -4.21
C VAL A 71 7.26 -18.20 -4.79
N GLU A 72 7.56 -17.13 -4.07
CA GLU A 72 8.62 -16.19 -4.42
C GLU A 72 9.76 -16.32 -3.43
N VAL A 73 11.00 -16.37 -3.91
CA VAL A 73 12.20 -16.38 -3.07
C VAL A 73 13.00 -15.13 -3.34
N ARG A 74 13.27 -14.37 -2.28
CA ARG A 74 13.97 -13.08 -2.34
C ARG A 74 15.14 -13.06 -1.38
N LEU A 75 16.27 -12.51 -1.85
CA LEU A 75 17.40 -12.16 -1.00
C LEU A 75 17.38 -10.65 -0.76
N VAL A 76 17.30 -10.25 0.48
CA VAL A 76 17.37 -8.85 0.89
C VAL A 76 18.80 -8.55 1.29
N ILE A 77 19.37 -7.46 0.79
CA ILE A 77 20.77 -7.07 0.99
C ILE A 77 20.80 -5.71 1.68
N ASP A 78 21.35 -5.64 2.88
CA ASP A 78 21.40 -4.43 3.73
C ASP A 78 20.05 -3.70 3.82
N GLY A 79 18.96 -4.45 3.96
CA GLY A 79 17.61 -3.91 4.00
C GLY A 79 17.01 -3.50 2.64
N HIS A 80 17.72 -3.73 1.54
CA HIS A 80 17.26 -3.40 0.19
C HIS A 80 16.92 -4.66 -0.59
N TYR A 81 15.86 -4.60 -1.40
CA TYR A 81 15.44 -5.73 -2.23
C TYR A 81 15.01 -5.29 -3.65
N MET A 82 15.14 -6.21 -4.58
CA MET A 82 14.59 -6.05 -5.92
C MET A 82 13.09 -6.30 -5.90
N ASN A 83 12.32 -5.39 -6.48
CA ASN A 83 10.90 -5.59 -6.73
C ASN A 83 10.64 -5.96 -8.20
N HIS A 84 9.40 -6.31 -8.53
CA HIS A 84 9.01 -6.70 -9.89
C HIS A 84 9.18 -5.59 -10.93
N PHE A 85 9.21 -4.33 -10.52
CA PHE A 85 9.28 -3.16 -11.40
C PHE A 85 10.70 -2.69 -11.65
N SER A 86 11.60 -2.88 -10.69
CA SER A 86 12.98 -2.42 -10.79
C SER A 86 13.93 -3.60 -11.01
N GLN A 87 14.41 -3.74 -12.25
CA GLN A 87 15.40 -4.77 -12.60
C GLN A 87 16.82 -4.19 -12.76
N LEU A 88 17.01 -2.91 -12.45
CA LEU A 88 18.28 -2.22 -12.64
C LEU A 88 19.29 -2.46 -11.53
N LEU A 89 18.81 -2.70 -10.30
CA LEU A 89 19.63 -2.95 -9.12
C LEU A 89 19.28 -4.31 -8.54
N LEU A 90 20.22 -4.91 -7.82
CA LEU A 90 20.03 -6.18 -7.11
C LEU A 90 19.61 -7.34 -8.04
N GLY A 91 20.14 -7.37 -9.28
CA GLY A 91 19.86 -8.47 -10.22
C GLY A 91 20.28 -9.82 -9.64
N GLY A 92 19.44 -10.86 -9.83
CA GLY A 92 19.69 -12.22 -9.32
C GLY A 92 19.23 -12.48 -7.89
N THR A 93 18.71 -11.47 -7.18
CA THR A 93 18.24 -11.59 -5.78
C THR A 93 16.76 -11.96 -5.67
N LEU A 94 16.07 -12.17 -6.78
CA LEU A 94 14.65 -12.54 -6.83
C LEU A 94 14.44 -13.73 -7.76
N ILE A 95 13.93 -14.84 -7.22
CA ILE A 95 13.37 -15.95 -7.99
C ILE A 95 11.85 -15.77 -7.97
N LYS A 96 11.29 -15.50 -9.15
CA LYS A 96 9.84 -15.28 -9.30
C LYS A 96 9.07 -16.60 -9.22
N LYS A 97 7.80 -16.53 -8.89
CA LYS A 97 6.89 -17.66 -8.70
C LYS A 97 6.81 -18.63 -9.88
N ASP A 98 6.97 -18.15 -11.10
CA ASP A 98 6.98 -18.96 -12.31
C ASP A 98 8.22 -19.89 -12.46
N ARG A 99 9.26 -19.64 -11.67
CA ARG A 99 10.51 -20.39 -11.66
C ARG A 99 10.71 -21.26 -10.42
N THR A 100 9.73 -21.32 -9.55
CA THR A 100 9.81 -22.05 -8.27
C THR A 100 9.00 -23.35 -8.26
N ASP A 101 8.36 -23.74 -9.37
CA ASP A 101 7.65 -25.00 -9.45
C ASP A 101 8.66 -26.16 -9.61
N THR A 102 8.80 -26.94 -8.56
CA THR A 102 9.69 -28.11 -8.51
C THR A 102 8.98 -29.42 -8.86
N GLN A 103 7.75 -29.35 -9.36
CA GLN A 103 6.93 -30.53 -9.74
C GLN A 103 6.82 -31.58 -8.61
N GLY A 104 6.70 -31.09 -7.37
CA GLY A 104 6.57 -31.96 -6.20
C GLY A 104 7.85 -32.65 -5.73
N LYS A 105 9.02 -32.32 -6.28
CA LYS A 105 10.31 -32.92 -5.88
C LYS A 105 11.21 -31.91 -5.20
N PHE A 106 12.06 -32.35 -4.28
CA PHE A 106 13.15 -31.51 -3.78
C PHE A 106 14.14 -31.21 -4.90
N THR A 107 14.32 -29.93 -5.19
CA THR A 107 15.21 -29.46 -6.25
C THR A 107 16.06 -28.31 -5.71
N TRP A 108 17.29 -28.21 -6.20
CA TRP A 108 18.13 -27.07 -5.93
C TRP A 108 17.73 -25.87 -6.79
N LEU A 109 17.35 -24.78 -6.16
CA LEU A 109 17.22 -23.48 -6.80
C LEU A 109 18.47 -22.66 -6.47
N THR A 110 19.10 -22.10 -7.50
CA THR A 110 20.30 -21.29 -7.34
C THR A 110 20.00 -19.81 -7.59
N MET A 111 20.26 -18.98 -6.61
CA MET A 111 20.32 -17.54 -6.78
C MET A 111 21.71 -17.19 -7.32
N SER A 112 21.73 -16.64 -8.51
CA SER A 112 22.95 -16.25 -9.22
C SER A 112 22.70 -14.95 -9.99
N GLY A 113 23.75 -14.33 -10.44
CA GLY A 113 23.67 -13.10 -11.20
C GLY A 113 24.01 -11.88 -10.37
N ASN A 114 25.27 -11.50 -10.42
CA ASN A 114 25.86 -10.35 -9.73
C ASN A 114 25.86 -10.41 -8.19
N LEU A 115 25.64 -11.56 -7.56
CA LEU A 115 25.79 -11.68 -6.10
C LEU A 115 27.24 -11.50 -5.64
N ASP A 116 28.21 -11.72 -6.52
CA ASP A 116 29.63 -11.45 -6.32
C ASP A 116 29.88 -10.01 -5.84
N LYS A 117 29.07 -9.06 -6.28
CA LYS A 117 29.15 -7.64 -5.89
C LYS A 117 28.73 -7.37 -4.45
N TYR A 118 28.01 -8.32 -3.85
CA TYR A 118 27.41 -8.20 -2.53
C TYR A 118 28.06 -9.14 -1.51
N VAL A 119 29.14 -9.84 -1.87
CA VAL A 119 29.94 -10.61 -0.91
C VAL A 119 30.47 -9.69 0.18
N GLY A 120 30.32 -10.09 1.44
CA GLY A 120 30.62 -9.29 2.63
C GLY A 120 29.45 -8.40 3.11
N HIS A 121 28.31 -8.43 2.43
CA HIS A 121 27.12 -7.71 2.86
C HIS A 121 26.24 -8.56 3.78
N ARG A 122 25.47 -7.90 4.63
CA ARG A 122 24.44 -8.54 5.47
C ARG A 122 23.21 -8.84 4.62
N VAL A 123 22.75 -10.08 4.68
CA VAL A 123 21.60 -10.53 3.88
C VAL A 123 20.66 -11.40 4.70
N TRP A 124 19.39 -11.45 4.29
CA TRP A 124 18.44 -12.47 4.72
C TRP A 124 17.58 -12.94 3.55
N LEU A 125 17.02 -14.12 3.71
CA LEU A 125 16.08 -14.71 2.75
C LEU A 125 14.65 -14.44 3.18
N GLU A 126 13.80 -14.15 2.21
CA GLU A 126 12.35 -14.13 2.32
C GLU A 126 11.77 -15.16 1.35
N ILE A 127 10.98 -16.09 1.86
CA ILE A 127 10.23 -17.06 1.06
C ILE A 127 8.75 -16.73 1.24
N SER A 128 8.12 -16.23 0.18
CA SER A 128 6.74 -15.75 0.22
C SER A 128 5.81 -16.74 -0.45
N ASP A 129 4.86 -17.25 0.31
CA ASP A 129 3.67 -17.94 -0.20
C ASP A 129 2.57 -16.90 -0.39
N LEU A 130 2.11 -16.72 -1.62
CA LEU A 130 1.13 -15.72 -2.01
C LEU A 130 -0.32 -16.24 -2.01
N GLY A 131 -0.56 -17.42 -1.42
CA GLY A 131 -1.89 -17.99 -1.24
C GLY A 131 -2.38 -18.88 -2.38
N GLU A 132 -1.48 -19.35 -3.23
CA GLU A 132 -1.75 -20.37 -4.25
C GLU A 132 -0.59 -21.36 -4.34
N GLY A 133 0.27 -21.35 -3.34
CA GLY A 133 1.53 -22.04 -3.33
C GLY A 133 1.68 -23.03 -2.21
N GLU A 134 2.80 -23.69 -2.25
CA GLU A 134 3.32 -24.50 -1.16
C GLU A 134 4.85 -24.45 -1.19
N VAL A 135 5.48 -24.52 -0.03
CA VAL A 135 6.92 -24.64 0.06
C VAL A 135 7.32 -25.53 1.22
N THR A 136 8.31 -26.36 0.99
CA THR A 136 9.02 -27.11 2.02
C THR A 136 10.51 -26.83 1.84
N LEU A 137 11.11 -26.12 2.80
CA LEU A 137 12.52 -25.77 2.78
C LEU A 137 13.33 -26.79 3.56
N ASP A 138 14.34 -27.33 2.92
CA ASP A 138 15.24 -28.35 3.47
C ASP A 138 16.59 -27.75 3.84
N GLU A 139 17.30 -27.14 2.87
CA GLU A 139 18.68 -26.71 3.04
C GLU A 139 18.96 -25.39 2.31
N VAL A 140 19.84 -24.58 2.89
CA VAL A 140 20.38 -23.37 2.27
C VAL A 140 21.89 -23.40 2.37
N LEU A 141 22.58 -23.26 1.23
CA LEU A 141 24.04 -23.32 1.13
C LEU A 141 24.59 -22.14 0.36
N MET A 142 25.73 -21.63 0.79
CA MET A 142 26.54 -20.68 0.04
C MET A 142 27.73 -21.40 -0.60
N SER A 143 28.07 -21.06 -1.84
CA SER A 143 29.12 -21.72 -2.60
C SER A 143 29.85 -20.77 -3.54
N GLY A 144 31.10 -21.06 -3.82
CA GLY A 144 31.86 -20.42 -4.90
C GLY A 144 31.52 -20.97 -6.30
N SER A 145 30.72 -22.04 -6.39
CA SER A 145 30.31 -22.69 -7.64
C SER A 145 28.89 -22.33 -8.02
N ALA A 146 28.65 -22.11 -9.31
CA ALA A 146 27.31 -21.91 -9.85
C ALA A 146 26.46 -23.18 -9.82
N LEU A 147 27.09 -24.34 -9.77
CA LEU A 147 26.42 -25.62 -9.64
C LEU A 147 26.21 -25.93 -8.14
N PRO A 148 25.02 -26.39 -7.76
CA PRO A 148 24.80 -26.88 -6.41
C PRO A 148 25.71 -28.07 -6.14
N PRO A 149 25.93 -28.45 -4.86
CA PRO A 149 26.77 -29.58 -4.54
C PRO A 149 26.33 -30.85 -5.28
N GLU A 150 27.25 -31.46 -5.98
CA GLU A 150 27.04 -32.80 -6.52
C GLU A 150 27.09 -33.79 -5.34
N GLY A 151 25.96 -34.33 -5.00
CA GLY A 151 25.84 -35.37 -3.99
C GLY A 151 24.39 -35.78 -3.90
N GLY A 152 24.13 -37.06 -4.01
CA GLY A 152 22.80 -37.58 -3.70
C GLY A 152 22.35 -37.10 -2.34
N GLY A 153 21.04 -37.07 -2.11
CA GLY A 153 20.46 -36.70 -0.83
C GLY A 153 21.05 -37.46 0.36
N ALA A 154 20.63 -37.14 1.57
CA ALA A 154 21.09 -37.83 2.78
C ALA A 154 20.97 -39.35 2.66
N PHE A 155 19.91 -39.79 2.03
CA PHE A 155 19.66 -41.20 1.67
C PHE A 155 20.81 -41.80 0.82
N THR A 156 21.15 -41.17 -0.31
CA THR A 156 22.18 -41.70 -1.23
C THR A 156 23.54 -41.73 -0.52
N ARG A 157 23.91 -40.68 0.21
CA ARG A 157 25.17 -40.65 0.98
C ARG A 157 25.23 -41.76 2.04
N LYS A 158 24.14 -41.98 2.78
CA LYS A 158 24.06 -43.00 3.84
C LYS A 158 24.17 -44.42 3.27
N VAL A 159 23.49 -44.70 2.17
CA VAL A 159 23.56 -46.01 1.49
C VAL A 159 24.93 -46.24 0.90
N LEU A 160 25.51 -45.30 0.15
CA LEU A 160 26.82 -45.44 -0.44
C LEU A 160 27.94 -45.59 0.61
N SER A 161 27.86 -44.87 1.73
CA SER A 161 28.83 -45.03 2.82
C SER A 161 28.73 -46.43 3.49
N ALA A 162 27.52 -46.94 3.65
CA ALA A 162 27.30 -48.28 4.22
C ALA A 162 27.67 -49.41 3.27
N ALA A 163 27.56 -49.22 1.95
CA ALA A 163 27.91 -50.18 0.92
C ALA A 163 29.36 -50.07 0.44
N SER A 164 30.19 -49.18 1.05
CA SER A 164 31.56 -48.93 0.61
C SER A 164 32.42 -50.22 0.62
N GLY A 165 32.93 -50.61 -0.55
CA GLY A 165 33.78 -51.80 -0.75
C GLY A 165 33.05 -53.08 -1.10
N GLY A 166 31.71 -53.08 -1.20
CA GLY A 166 30.87 -54.24 -1.61
C GLY A 166 30.20 -54.02 -2.95
N GLY A 167 29.87 -55.12 -3.63
CA GLY A 167 29.10 -55.05 -4.87
C GLY A 167 27.61 -54.77 -4.66
N THR A 168 26.80 -55.19 -5.62
CA THR A 168 25.33 -54.99 -5.60
C THR A 168 24.65 -55.59 -4.37
N GLU A 169 25.20 -56.67 -3.78
CA GLU A 169 24.69 -57.31 -2.56
C GLU A 169 24.82 -56.39 -1.34
N ALA A 170 26.00 -55.77 -1.15
CA ALA A 170 26.21 -54.84 -0.06
C ALA A 170 25.32 -53.57 -0.19
N LEU A 171 25.07 -53.14 -1.43
CA LEU A 171 24.16 -52.05 -1.72
C LEU A 171 22.72 -52.45 -1.35
N ALA A 172 22.27 -53.64 -1.73
CA ALA A 172 20.93 -54.13 -1.41
C ALA A 172 20.72 -54.30 0.11
N GLU A 173 21.74 -54.78 0.84
CA GLU A 173 21.72 -54.89 2.30
C GLU A 173 21.64 -53.51 2.97
N ALA A 174 22.41 -52.52 2.50
CA ALA A 174 22.38 -51.16 3.01
C ALA A 174 20.99 -50.49 2.81
N TYR A 175 20.38 -50.72 1.65
CA TYR A 175 19.00 -50.29 1.35
C TYR A 175 18.00 -50.99 2.30
N GLY A 176 18.08 -52.30 2.47
CA GLY A 176 17.20 -53.05 3.36
C GLY A 176 17.24 -52.56 4.80
N LYS A 177 18.45 -52.36 5.34
CA LYS A 177 18.63 -51.81 6.70
C LYS A 177 18.06 -50.41 6.84
N LEU A 178 18.28 -49.54 5.86
CA LEU A 178 17.75 -48.18 5.89
C LEU A 178 16.22 -48.18 5.80
N TRP A 179 15.65 -49.09 4.98
CA TRP A 179 14.22 -49.29 4.85
C TRP A 179 13.58 -49.73 6.19
N GLU A 180 14.12 -50.74 6.84
CA GLU A 180 13.65 -51.19 8.14
C GLU A 180 13.71 -50.10 9.19
N GLN A 181 14.83 -49.35 9.25
CA GLN A 181 14.99 -48.21 10.15
C GLN A 181 13.97 -47.10 9.87
N ALA A 182 13.76 -46.79 8.59
CA ALA A 182 12.83 -45.76 8.18
C ALA A 182 11.37 -46.15 8.52
N CYS A 183 10.98 -47.38 8.28
CA CYS A 183 9.64 -47.90 8.63
C CYS A 183 9.42 -47.90 10.16
N ALA A 184 10.38 -48.37 10.94
CA ALA A 184 10.32 -48.36 12.39
C ALA A 184 10.26 -46.91 12.91
N GLY A 185 11.09 -46.01 12.39
CA GLY A 185 11.08 -44.60 12.73
C GLY A 185 9.78 -43.88 12.37
N LEU A 186 9.11 -44.32 11.27
CA LEU A 186 7.82 -43.76 10.88
C LEU A 186 6.73 -44.07 11.92
N ALA A 187 6.70 -45.30 12.41
CA ALA A 187 5.75 -45.69 13.46
C ALA A 187 5.93 -44.89 14.74
N ASP A 188 7.16 -44.50 15.07
CA ASP A 188 7.52 -43.73 16.26
C ASP A 188 7.50 -42.20 16.01
N GLY A 189 7.21 -41.70 14.81
CA GLY A 189 7.29 -40.31 14.44
C GLY A 189 8.72 -39.73 14.45
N LYS A 190 9.75 -40.57 14.30
CA LYS A 190 11.18 -40.23 14.43
C LYS A 190 12.02 -40.65 13.21
N VAL A 191 11.53 -40.42 12.02
CA VAL A 191 12.30 -40.72 10.80
C VAL A 191 13.37 -39.62 10.60
N ASP A 192 14.59 -40.05 10.30
CA ASP A 192 15.66 -39.12 9.92
C ASP A 192 15.52 -38.67 8.45
N GLU A 193 16.38 -37.76 8.03
CA GLU A 193 16.34 -37.18 6.69
C GLU A 193 16.50 -38.26 5.61
N ALA A 194 17.46 -39.19 5.77
CA ALA A 194 17.71 -40.28 4.83
C ALA A 194 16.53 -41.23 4.75
N GLY A 195 15.92 -41.56 5.87
CA GLY A 195 14.70 -42.37 5.93
C GLY A 195 13.52 -41.70 5.24
N SER A 196 13.33 -40.38 5.48
CA SER A 196 12.28 -39.60 4.83
C SER A 196 12.46 -39.56 3.30
N GLU A 197 13.68 -39.36 2.83
CA GLU A 197 13.99 -39.39 1.39
C GLU A 197 13.68 -40.78 0.77
N LEU A 198 14.07 -41.85 1.43
CA LEU A 198 13.80 -43.22 0.97
C LEU A 198 12.29 -43.50 0.90
N LEU A 199 11.55 -43.20 1.98
CA LEU A 199 10.11 -43.40 2.04
C LEU A 199 9.38 -42.60 0.96
N ASN A 200 9.78 -41.36 0.73
CA ASN A 200 9.22 -40.52 -0.32
C ASN A 200 9.54 -41.07 -1.74
N ALA A 201 10.76 -41.56 -1.98
CA ALA A 201 11.14 -42.13 -3.26
C ALA A 201 10.31 -43.41 -3.57
N VAL A 202 10.11 -44.27 -2.58
CA VAL A 202 9.27 -45.50 -2.72
C VAL A 202 7.81 -45.13 -2.98
N TRP A 203 7.28 -44.11 -2.28
CA TRP A 203 5.94 -43.57 -2.48
C TRP A 203 5.75 -43.02 -3.90
N GLN A 204 6.66 -42.16 -4.35
CA GLN A 204 6.61 -41.56 -5.68
C GLN A 204 6.78 -42.57 -6.81
N ALA A 205 7.52 -43.64 -6.56
CA ALA A 205 7.69 -44.75 -7.50
C ALA A 205 6.47 -45.72 -7.57
N GLY A 206 5.45 -45.50 -6.72
CA GLY A 206 4.29 -46.38 -6.64
C GLY A 206 4.61 -47.77 -6.07
N LEU A 207 5.75 -47.94 -5.40
CA LEU A 207 6.22 -49.18 -4.84
C LEU A 207 5.74 -49.47 -3.41
N TRP A 208 4.88 -48.60 -2.87
CA TRP A 208 4.31 -48.81 -1.55
C TRP A 208 3.30 -49.93 -1.56
N PRO A 209 3.36 -50.91 -0.62
CA PRO A 209 2.44 -52.04 -0.60
C PRO A 209 0.97 -51.63 -0.41
N GLU A 210 0.05 -52.58 -0.49
CA GLU A 210 -1.42 -52.45 -0.60
C GLU A 210 -2.14 -51.48 0.36
N ALA A 211 -1.48 -50.93 1.37
CA ALA A 211 -1.98 -49.77 2.16
C ALA A 211 -2.18 -48.50 1.34
N SER A 212 -1.79 -48.48 0.07
CA SER A 212 -1.84 -47.32 -0.81
C SER A 212 -3.27 -46.80 -1.08
N SER A 213 -4.28 -47.66 -1.09
CA SER A 213 -5.66 -47.24 -1.37
C SER A 213 -6.26 -46.39 -0.25
N ALA A 214 -5.99 -46.74 1.00
CA ALA A 214 -6.44 -45.95 2.16
C ALA A 214 -5.70 -44.59 2.25
N LEU A 215 -4.39 -44.60 1.98
CA LEU A 215 -3.60 -43.35 1.94
C LEU A 215 -3.97 -42.45 0.77
N GLN A 216 -4.26 -43.04 -0.40
CA GLN A 216 -4.76 -42.32 -1.56
C GLN A 216 -6.15 -41.69 -1.29
N ALA A 217 -7.04 -42.45 -0.63
CA ALA A 217 -8.35 -41.91 -0.22
C ALA A 217 -8.20 -40.73 0.76
N LEU A 218 -7.33 -40.85 1.77
CA LEU A 218 -7.03 -39.76 2.71
C LEU A 218 -6.42 -38.55 1.99
N ALA A 219 -5.54 -38.73 1.03
CA ALA A 219 -4.97 -37.65 0.24
C ALA A 219 -6.04 -36.94 -0.63
N GLN A 220 -6.98 -37.74 -1.20
CA GLN A 220 -8.12 -37.19 -1.96
C GLN A 220 -9.07 -36.40 -1.05
N ASP A 221 -9.39 -36.93 0.13
CA ASP A 221 -10.23 -36.27 1.11
C ASP A 221 -9.60 -34.97 1.61
N ALA A 222 -8.29 -34.98 1.88
CA ALA A 222 -7.53 -33.78 2.22
C ALA A 222 -7.55 -32.74 1.10
N ALA A 223 -7.39 -33.17 -0.17
CA ALA A 223 -7.47 -32.29 -1.33
C ALA A 223 -8.88 -31.69 -1.50
N ALA A 224 -9.92 -32.50 -1.31
CA ALA A 224 -11.31 -32.04 -1.40
C ALA A 224 -11.63 -31.05 -0.27
N LEU A 225 -11.13 -31.29 0.94
CA LEU A 225 -11.28 -30.37 2.07
C LEU A 225 -10.59 -29.03 1.80
N ASP A 226 -9.34 -29.05 1.34
CA ASP A 226 -8.60 -27.84 0.99
C ASP A 226 -9.30 -27.05 -0.12
N ALA A 227 -9.81 -27.74 -1.15
CA ALA A 227 -10.59 -27.11 -2.20
C ALA A 227 -11.88 -26.44 -1.68
N SER A 228 -12.48 -26.98 -0.63
CA SER A 228 -13.70 -26.46 0.00
C SER A 228 -13.48 -25.21 0.86
N VAL A 229 -12.25 -24.99 1.33
CA VAL A 229 -11.90 -23.80 2.12
C VAL A 229 -12.02 -22.56 1.24
N PRO A 230 -12.82 -21.53 1.62
CA PRO A 230 -12.91 -20.31 0.83
C PRO A 230 -11.57 -19.58 0.84
N ALA A 231 -11.20 -18.97 -0.29
CA ALA A 231 -10.01 -18.14 -0.36
C ALA A 231 -10.15 -16.92 0.57
N PRO A 232 -9.20 -16.68 1.48
CA PRO A 232 -9.24 -15.51 2.34
C PRO A 232 -9.20 -14.21 1.53
N GLN A 233 -9.91 -13.19 1.99
CA GLN A 233 -9.81 -11.85 1.44
C GLN A 233 -8.79 -11.06 2.27
N TYR A 234 -7.67 -10.71 1.64
CA TYR A 234 -6.60 -9.96 2.30
C TYR A 234 -6.76 -8.47 2.05
N ALA A 235 -6.69 -7.67 3.11
CA ALA A 235 -6.52 -6.23 3.01
C ALA A 235 -5.03 -5.89 2.87
N THR A 236 -4.73 -4.80 2.18
CA THR A 236 -3.36 -4.27 2.16
C THR A 236 -2.96 -3.85 3.56
N ALA A 237 -1.93 -4.48 4.11
CA ALA A 237 -1.44 -4.26 5.46
C ALA A 237 0.09 -4.38 5.51
N LEU A 238 0.67 -3.94 6.63
CA LEU A 238 2.08 -4.16 6.94
C LEU A 238 2.20 -5.49 7.69
N LEU A 239 3.00 -6.40 7.16
CA LEU A 239 3.41 -7.61 7.86
C LEU A 239 4.63 -7.32 8.75
N GLU A 240 4.82 -8.14 9.79
CA GLU A 240 6.08 -8.14 10.53
C GLU A 240 7.23 -8.53 9.58
N GLY A 241 8.33 -7.77 9.64
CA GLY A 241 9.56 -8.09 8.93
C GLY A 241 10.57 -8.79 9.85
N ASN A 242 11.83 -8.79 9.44
CA ASN A 242 12.91 -9.28 10.28
C ASN A 242 13.12 -8.32 11.47
N PRO A 243 12.94 -8.78 12.73
CA PRO A 243 12.97 -7.90 13.91
C PRO A 243 14.39 -7.68 14.42
N GLU A 244 15.29 -7.21 13.59
CA GLU A 244 16.67 -6.94 13.97
C GLU A 244 16.93 -5.48 14.34
N ASN A 245 17.87 -5.25 15.26
CA ASN A 245 18.40 -3.93 15.55
C ASN A 245 19.44 -3.55 14.49
N GLU A 246 19.46 -2.29 14.09
CA GLU A 246 20.35 -1.81 13.05
C GLU A 246 21.59 -1.10 13.63
N PRO A 247 22.78 -1.25 13.00
CA PRO A 247 23.93 -0.46 13.35
C PRO A 247 23.81 0.98 12.85
N ILE A 248 24.45 1.91 13.56
CA ILE A 248 24.57 3.28 13.09
C ILE A 248 25.42 3.31 11.83
N HIS A 249 24.87 3.85 10.74
CA HIS A 249 25.62 4.06 9.49
C HIS A 249 26.45 5.34 9.60
N LEU A 250 27.76 5.22 9.81
CA LEU A 250 28.66 6.37 9.97
C LEU A 250 28.66 7.22 8.69
N ARG A 251 28.19 8.48 8.81
CA ARG A 251 27.97 9.41 7.68
C ARG A 251 27.10 8.82 6.56
N GLY A 252 26.12 7.96 6.91
CA GLY A 252 25.23 7.32 5.95
C GLY A 252 25.84 6.18 5.12
N SER A 253 27.06 5.76 5.44
CA SER A 253 27.72 4.66 4.72
C SER A 253 27.29 3.31 5.24
N ILE A 254 26.65 2.49 4.42
CA ILE A 254 26.27 1.10 4.73
C ILE A 254 27.48 0.19 5.01
N LYS A 255 28.67 0.55 4.48
CA LYS A 255 29.92 -0.20 4.68
C LYS A 255 30.69 0.21 5.94
N LYS A 256 30.37 1.36 6.53
CA LYS A 256 31.01 1.87 7.75
C LYS A 256 29.97 1.94 8.85
N THR A 257 29.85 0.86 9.58
CA THR A 257 28.89 0.73 10.67
C THR A 257 29.52 1.07 12.01
N GLY A 258 28.76 1.70 12.89
CA GLY A 258 29.08 1.93 14.29
C GLY A 258 28.43 0.88 15.20
N GLU A 259 28.07 1.26 16.41
CA GLU A 259 27.36 0.39 17.35
C GLU A 259 25.95 0.05 16.85
N THR A 260 25.49 -1.14 17.21
CA THR A 260 24.08 -1.55 16.98
C THR A 260 23.19 -0.91 18.02
N VAL A 261 22.13 -0.24 17.57
CA VAL A 261 21.19 0.46 18.45
C VAL A 261 19.85 -0.27 18.53
N PRO A 262 19.22 -0.32 19.71
CA PRO A 262 17.92 -0.94 19.86
C PRO A 262 16.84 -0.14 19.08
N ARG A 263 15.93 -0.86 18.45
CA ARG A 263 14.74 -0.27 17.83
C ARG A 263 13.89 0.36 18.93
N ARG A 264 13.60 1.66 18.82
CA ARG A 264 12.75 2.39 19.76
C ARG A 264 12.21 3.65 19.13
N ASN A 265 11.19 4.23 19.73
CA ASN A 265 10.67 5.55 19.37
C ASN A 265 11.55 6.65 20.01
N LEU A 266 11.14 7.91 19.87
CA LEU A 266 11.86 9.05 20.42
C LEU A 266 11.90 9.00 21.95
N THR A 267 13.11 9.05 22.52
CA THR A 267 13.32 9.03 23.98
C THR A 267 12.61 10.20 24.68
N ALA A 268 12.56 11.37 24.02
CA ALA A 268 11.85 12.55 24.53
C ALA A 268 10.34 12.33 24.75
N LEU A 269 9.76 11.30 24.12
CA LEU A 269 8.36 10.90 24.29
C LEU A 269 8.20 9.68 25.20
N GLY A 270 9.20 9.35 26.01
CA GLY A 270 9.14 8.26 26.98
C GLY A 270 9.18 6.85 26.37
N ALA A 271 9.70 6.70 25.14
CA ALA A 271 9.63 5.44 24.44
C ALA A 271 10.61 4.39 24.97
N GLU A 272 10.08 3.20 25.20
CA GLU A 272 10.84 1.99 25.52
C GLU A 272 11.42 1.34 24.25
N ALA A 273 12.39 0.43 24.44
CA ALA A 273 12.91 -0.39 23.35
C ALA A 273 11.83 -1.35 22.84
N ALA A 274 11.84 -1.62 21.54
CA ALA A 274 10.96 -2.62 20.95
C ALA A 274 11.35 -4.03 21.43
N PRO A 275 10.39 -4.96 21.55
CA PRO A 275 10.68 -6.36 21.82
C PRO A 275 11.61 -6.96 20.77
N GLU A 276 12.49 -7.88 21.19
CA GLU A 276 13.45 -8.51 20.28
C GLU A 276 12.80 -9.36 19.20
N GLU A 277 11.67 -10.02 19.55
CA GLU A 277 10.98 -10.96 18.64
C GLU A 277 10.00 -10.29 17.65
N ARG A 278 9.81 -8.97 17.74
CA ARG A 278 8.85 -8.23 16.91
C ARG A 278 9.41 -6.91 16.44
N SER A 279 8.87 -6.38 15.33
CA SER A 279 9.35 -5.13 14.72
C SER A 279 9.22 -3.90 15.63
N GLY A 280 8.35 -3.92 16.64
CA GLY A 280 8.05 -2.77 17.50
C GLY A 280 6.99 -1.82 16.93
N ARG A 281 6.38 -2.13 15.77
CA ARG A 281 5.35 -1.27 15.18
C ARG A 281 4.09 -1.14 16.03
N LEU A 282 3.70 -2.21 16.73
CA LEU A 282 2.56 -2.18 17.66
C LEU A 282 2.86 -1.29 18.86
N GLU A 283 4.06 -1.40 19.40
CA GLU A 283 4.56 -0.56 20.51
C GLU A 283 4.64 0.91 20.09
N LEU A 284 5.13 1.19 18.87
CA LEU A 284 5.10 2.53 18.28
C LEU A 284 3.65 3.06 18.18
N ALA A 285 2.72 2.28 17.65
CA ALA A 285 1.33 2.67 17.53
C ALA A 285 0.71 2.99 18.90
N ARG A 286 0.98 2.17 19.92
CA ARG A 286 0.55 2.40 21.30
C ARG A 286 1.15 3.67 21.90
N SER A 287 2.44 3.90 21.69
CA SER A 287 3.14 5.11 22.13
C SER A 287 2.57 6.38 21.47
N LEU A 288 2.25 6.32 20.17
CA LEU A 288 1.66 7.44 19.45
C LEU A 288 0.25 7.79 19.96
N THR A 289 -0.53 6.81 20.39
CA THR A 289 -1.90 7.00 20.87
C THR A 289 -2.02 7.04 22.40
N ALA A 290 -0.89 6.99 23.10
CA ALA A 290 -0.85 7.04 24.56
C ALA A 290 -1.44 8.34 25.09
N PRO A 291 -2.14 8.31 26.25
CA PRO A 291 -2.78 9.51 26.83
C PRO A 291 -1.83 10.66 27.16
N ASP A 292 -0.58 10.35 27.43
CA ASP A 292 0.50 11.28 27.76
C ASP A 292 1.28 11.79 26.54
N ASN A 293 1.01 11.24 25.33
CA ASN A 293 1.62 11.75 24.11
C ASN A 293 1.11 13.16 23.80
N PRO A 294 1.97 14.19 23.83
CA PRO A 294 1.53 15.58 23.70
C PRO A 294 1.25 16.01 22.26
N LEU A 295 1.66 15.24 21.25
CA LEU A 295 1.74 15.73 19.88
C LEU A 295 0.61 15.21 18.99
N VAL A 296 0.33 13.91 18.99
CA VAL A 296 -0.51 13.29 17.95
C VAL A 296 -1.91 13.92 17.88
N ALA A 297 -2.57 14.12 19.03
CA ALA A 297 -3.90 14.74 19.06
C ALA A 297 -3.84 16.21 18.60
N ARG A 298 -2.82 16.98 19.05
CA ARG A 298 -2.64 18.38 18.61
C ARG A 298 -2.39 18.49 17.11
N VAL A 299 -1.50 17.67 16.57
CA VAL A 299 -1.21 17.63 15.12
C VAL A 299 -2.45 17.33 14.32
N LEU A 300 -3.22 16.29 14.73
CA LEU A 300 -4.42 15.90 13.99
C LEU A 300 -5.51 16.98 14.02
N VAL A 301 -5.84 17.53 15.19
CA VAL A 301 -6.87 18.60 15.25
C VAL A 301 -6.40 19.87 14.54
N ASN A 302 -5.10 20.19 14.55
CA ASN A 302 -4.55 21.31 13.79
C ASN A 302 -4.68 21.09 12.28
N ARG A 303 -4.50 19.86 11.79
CA ARG A 303 -4.72 19.52 10.37
C ARG A 303 -6.19 19.63 9.99
N LEU A 304 -7.11 19.12 10.81
CA LEU A 304 -8.55 19.32 10.60
C LEU A 304 -8.91 20.81 10.55
N TRP A 305 -8.38 21.58 11.48
CA TRP A 305 -8.54 23.03 11.51
C TRP A 305 -7.98 23.70 10.25
N HIS A 306 -6.78 23.34 9.83
CA HIS A 306 -6.16 23.85 8.61
C HIS A 306 -7.05 23.63 7.38
N HIS A 307 -7.57 22.43 7.19
CA HIS A 307 -8.46 22.11 6.05
C HIS A 307 -9.79 22.87 6.09
N LEU A 308 -10.33 23.13 7.27
CA LEU A 308 -11.60 23.87 7.42
C LEU A 308 -11.42 25.38 7.31
N PHE A 309 -10.36 25.93 7.89
CA PHE A 309 -10.16 27.38 8.02
C PHE A 309 -9.05 27.95 7.10
N GLY A 310 -8.37 27.11 6.33
CA GLY A 310 -7.31 27.48 5.38
C GLY A 310 -5.94 27.74 6.02
N ARG A 311 -5.85 27.93 7.34
CA ARG A 311 -4.60 28.09 8.10
C ARG A 311 -4.73 27.37 9.43
N GLY A 312 -3.74 26.54 9.78
CA GLY A 312 -3.69 25.87 11.07
C GLY A 312 -3.58 26.85 12.25
N LEU A 313 -3.99 26.43 13.44
CA LEU A 313 -3.66 27.13 14.68
C LEU A 313 -2.14 27.21 14.85
N VAL A 314 -1.43 26.11 14.54
CA VAL A 314 0.01 26.10 14.25
C VAL A 314 0.17 26.21 12.73
N PRO A 315 0.72 27.33 12.21
CA PRO A 315 0.83 27.56 10.77
C PRO A 315 1.76 26.57 10.05
N THR A 316 2.80 26.11 10.74
CA THR A 316 3.73 25.08 10.27
C THR A 316 3.18 23.69 10.56
N VAL A 317 2.17 23.27 9.77
CA VAL A 317 1.41 22.03 10.04
C VAL A 317 2.23 20.74 10.04
N ASP A 318 3.43 20.78 9.46
CA ASP A 318 4.39 19.67 9.41
C ASP A 318 5.47 19.78 10.48
N ASP A 319 5.54 20.91 11.20
CA ASP A 319 6.59 21.15 12.17
C ASP A 319 6.00 21.75 13.45
N PHE A 320 5.94 20.93 14.48
CA PHE A 320 5.57 21.27 15.86
C PHE A 320 6.80 21.33 16.77
N GLY A 321 7.99 21.26 16.19
CA GLY A 321 9.27 21.31 16.89
C GLY A 321 9.79 22.73 17.08
N ALA A 322 11.05 22.83 17.50
CA ALA A 322 11.71 24.09 17.80
C ALA A 322 11.85 25.05 16.60
N MET A 323 11.81 24.53 15.37
CA MET A 323 11.86 25.34 14.15
C MET A 323 10.48 25.72 13.64
N GLY A 324 9.41 25.18 14.23
CA GLY A 324 8.03 25.51 13.91
C GLY A 324 7.58 26.84 14.50
N LEU A 325 6.44 27.34 13.99
CA LEU A 325 5.82 28.53 14.54
C LEU A 325 4.92 28.18 15.74
N PRO A 326 4.83 29.04 16.75
CA PRO A 326 3.93 28.84 17.88
C PRO A 326 2.47 28.87 17.44
N PRO A 327 1.56 28.22 18.19
CA PRO A 327 0.15 28.28 17.91
C PRO A 327 -0.40 29.68 18.16
N SER A 328 -1.31 30.17 17.30
CA SER A 328 -2.00 31.44 17.45
C SER A 328 -2.94 31.47 18.68
N HIS A 329 -3.49 30.28 19.02
CA HIS A 329 -4.41 30.08 20.13
C HIS A 329 -4.05 28.77 20.85
N PRO A 330 -3.04 28.80 21.75
CA PRO A 330 -2.54 27.58 22.41
C PRO A 330 -3.60 26.86 23.23
N GLU A 331 -4.39 27.60 24.00
CA GLU A 331 -5.45 27.04 24.85
C GLU A 331 -6.56 26.36 24.02
N LEU A 332 -6.92 26.97 22.89
CA LEU A 332 -7.89 26.36 21.97
C LEU A 332 -7.35 25.07 21.34
N LEU A 333 -6.08 25.05 20.95
CA LEU A 333 -5.43 23.86 20.42
C LEU A 333 -5.42 22.72 21.44
N ASP A 334 -5.09 23.04 22.69
CA ASP A 334 -5.05 22.08 23.78
C ASP A 334 -6.44 21.56 24.14
N TRP A 335 -7.43 22.44 24.18
CA TRP A 335 -8.82 22.04 24.41
C TRP A 335 -9.36 21.14 23.30
N LEU A 336 -9.11 21.48 22.03
CA LEU A 336 -9.52 20.64 20.89
C LEU A 336 -8.83 19.28 20.93
N ALA A 337 -7.55 19.22 21.25
CA ALA A 337 -6.80 17.98 21.35
C ALA A 337 -7.30 17.09 22.50
N TRP A 338 -7.52 17.69 23.68
CA TRP A 338 -8.11 16.98 24.82
C TRP A 338 -9.50 16.44 24.48
N ARG A 339 -10.39 17.29 23.95
CA ARG A 339 -11.76 16.91 23.60
C ARG A 339 -11.82 15.85 22.52
N PHE A 340 -10.92 15.88 21.56
CA PHE A 340 -10.81 14.87 20.51
C PHE A 340 -10.51 13.47 21.10
N ARG A 341 -9.60 13.40 22.07
CA ARG A 341 -9.31 12.15 22.80
C ARG A 341 -10.50 11.68 23.62
N GLU A 342 -11.09 12.56 24.40
CA GLU A 342 -12.29 12.26 25.22
C GLU A 342 -13.48 11.74 24.40
N ARG A 343 -13.59 12.18 23.14
CA ARG A 343 -14.60 11.71 22.18
C ARG A 343 -14.17 10.46 21.39
N GLY A 344 -13.19 9.70 21.88
CA GLY A 344 -12.73 8.44 21.29
C GLY A 344 -12.08 8.60 19.91
N TRP A 345 -11.34 9.69 19.70
CA TRP A 345 -10.63 9.95 18.44
C TRP A 345 -11.57 10.07 17.22
N SER A 346 -12.81 10.48 17.43
CA SER A 346 -13.81 10.59 16.37
C SER A 346 -13.60 11.84 15.51
N VAL A 347 -13.00 11.64 14.33
CA VAL A 347 -12.79 12.69 13.32
C VAL A 347 -14.13 13.34 12.91
N LYS A 348 -15.20 12.55 12.71
CA LYS A 348 -16.51 13.09 12.36
C LYS A 348 -17.08 13.99 13.43
N THR A 349 -16.92 13.65 14.70
CA THR A 349 -17.36 14.49 15.82
C THR A 349 -16.58 15.79 15.88
N ALA A 350 -15.24 15.74 15.74
CA ALA A 350 -14.39 16.93 15.72
C ALA A 350 -14.75 17.87 14.56
N LEU A 351 -14.91 17.34 13.35
CA LEU A 351 -15.34 18.12 12.18
C LEU A 351 -16.71 18.76 12.43
N ARG A 352 -17.69 18.01 12.97
CA ARG A 352 -19.01 18.52 13.28
C ARG A 352 -18.96 19.69 14.28
N GLU A 353 -18.17 19.58 15.34
CA GLU A 353 -17.99 20.64 16.34
C GLU A 353 -17.38 21.89 15.71
N MET A 354 -16.35 21.74 14.86
CA MET A 354 -15.70 22.86 14.17
C MET A 354 -16.64 23.56 13.18
N VAL A 355 -17.36 22.82 12.31
CA VAL A 355 -18.25 23.44 11.30
C VAL A 355 -19.50 24.06 11.89
N LEU A 356 -19.96 23.61 13.05
CA LEU A 356 -21.08 24.22 13.76
C LEU A 356 -20.67 25.44 14.60
N SER A 357 -19.37 25.72 14.73
CA SER A 357 -18.88 26.87 15.48
C SER A 357 -19.30 28.21 14.83
N ARG A 358 -19.42 29.25 15.63
CA ARG A 358 -19.65 30.60 15.12
C ARG A 358 -18.52 31.06 14.20
N THR A 359 -17.28 30.73 14.53
CA THR A 359 -16.08 31.04 13.74
C THR A 359 -16.15 30.50 12.32
N TYR A 360 -16.63 29.25 12.13
CA TYR A 360 -16.76 28.69 10.80
C TYR A 360 -17.86 29.36 9.95
N ARG A 361 -18.91 29.86 10.59
CA ARG A 361 -20.06 30.50 9.94
C ARG A 361 -19.90 32.01 9.72
N MET A 362 -18.72 32.56 10.00
CA MET A 362 -18.44 33.96 9.76
C MET A 362 -18.40 34.30 8.28
N SER A 363 -18.81 35.53 7.94
CA SER A 363 -18.64 36.10 6.60
C SER A 363 -17.19 36.43 6.31
N THR A 364 -16.80 36.41 5.03
CA THR A 364 -15.51 36.94 4.57
C THR A 364 -15.45 38.48 4.63
N VAL A 365 -16.61 39.12 4.64
CA VAL A 365 -16.72 40.58 4.83
C VAL A 365 -16.76 40.91 6.32
N PRO A 366 -15.89 41.79 6.82
CA PRO A 366 -15.91 42.22 8.22
C PRO A 366 -17.26 42.81 8.58
N ASN A 367 -17.64 42.68 9.86
CA ASN A 367 -18.87 43.31 10.35
C ASN A 367 -18.83 44.85 10.18
N ALA A 368 -19.95 45.45 9.77
CA ALA A 368 -20.07 46.86 9.45
C ALA A 368 -19.68 47.81 10.62
N GLY A 369 -19.67 47.32 11.86
CA GLY A 369 -19.22 48.07 13.03
C GLY A 369 -17.70 48.11 13.26
N ASN A 370 -16.91 47.38 12.45
CA ASN A 370 -15.46 47.32 12.58
C ASN A 370 -14.81 48.28 11.56
N ASP A 371 -13.87 49.08 12.02
CA ASP A 371 -13.04 49.92 11.15
C ASP A 371 -12.06 49.05 10.37
N PRO A 372 -12.14 48.95 9.02
CA PRO A 372 -11.26 48.16 8.21
C PRO A 372 -9.77 48.55 8.32
N ALA A 373 -9.49 49.86 8.51
CA ALA A 373 -8.13 50.36 8.65
C ALA A 373 -7.49 49.84 9.95
N ARG A 374 -8.25 49.88 11.04
CA ARG A 374 -7.81 49.36 12.34
C ARG A 374 -7.62 47.83 12.32
N LEU A 375 -8.50 47.11 11.63
CA LEU A 375 -8.33 45.64 11.47
C LEU A 375 -7.08 45.30 10.68
N ALA A 376 -6.77 46.05 9.62
CA ALA A 376 -5.57 45.87 8.83
C ALA A 376 -4.29 46.20 9.62
N GLU A 377 -4.36 47.11 10.58
CA GLU A 377 -3.25 47.48 11.46
C GLU A 377 -3.03 46.45 12.58
N VAL A 378 -4.11 46.03 13.26
CA VAL A 378 -4.03 45.19 14.46
C VAL A 378 -3.87 43.70 14.12
N ASP A 379 -4.56 43.20 13.08
CA ASP A 379 -4.55 41.78 12.67
C ASP A 379 -4.59 41.64 11.15
N PRO A 380 -3.53 42.06 10.45
CA PRO A 380 -3.48 42.04 8.98
C PRO A 380 -3.65 40.63 8.43
N ASP A 381 -3.10 39.62 9.11
CA ASP A 381 -3.13 38.22 8.73
C ASP A 381 -4.40 37.48 9.16
N ASN A 382 -5.36 38.16 9.77
CA ASN A 382 -6.59 37.57 10.30
C ASN A 382 -6.33 36.35 11.24
N LEU A 383 -5.30 36.48 12.09
CA LEU A 383 -4.93 35.41 13.04
C LEU A 383 -6.01 35.27 14.13
N LEU A 384 -6.61 36.37 14.55
CA LEU A 384 -7.67 36.39 15.56
C LEU A 384 -9.04 36.01 15.01
N ARG A 385 -9.11 35.68 13.71
CA ARG A 385 -10.34 35.19 13.06
C ARG A 385 -11.53 36.16 13.19
N HIS A 386 -11.31 37.45 12.94
CA HIS A 386 -12.38 38.43 12.93
C HIS A 386 -13.30 38.36 11.68
N ARG A 387 -12.93 37.56 10.67
CA ARG A 387 -13.69 37.22 9.47
C ARG A 387 -13.30 35.86 8.94
N ALA A 388 -14.10 35.26 8.07
CA ALA A 388 -13.67 34.09 7.30
C ALA A 388 -12.59 34.51 6.29
N SER A 389 -11.68 33.59 5.98
CA SER A 389 -10.65 33.83 4.96
C SER A 389 -11.16 33.37 3.60
N VAL A 390 -11.04 34.22 2.59
CA VAL A 390 -11.24 33.82 1.19
C VAL A 390 -10.18 32.81 0.84
N ARG A 391 -10.59 31.67 0.28
CA ARG A 391 -9.65 30.60 -0.08
C ARG A 391 -10.03 29.94 -1.40
N ARG A 392 -9.02 29.56 -2.17
CA ARG A 392 -9.21 28.77 -3.38
C ARG A 392 -9.56 27.33 -3.01
N LEU A 393 -10.48 26.72 -3.75
CA LEU A 393 -10.79 25.31 -3.64
C LEU A 393 -9.62 24.44 -4.20
N GLU A 394 -9.50 23.23 -3.70
CA GLU A 394 -8.58 22.23 -4.22
C GLU A 394 -9.08 21.69 -5.57
N GLY A 395 -8.18 21.25 -6.44
CA GLY A 395 -8.51 20.77 -7.78
C GLY A 395 -9.54 19.64 -7.80
N GLU A 396 -9.44 18.73 -6.85
CA GLU A 396 -10.39 17.62 -6.67
C GLU A 396 -11.79 18.12 -6.33
N VAL A 397 -11.90 19.15 -5.49
CA VAL A 397 -13.19 19.74 -5.12
C VAL A 397 -13.80 20.49 -6.30
N ILE A 398 -12.99 21.24 -7.06
CA ILE A 398 -13.43 21.96 -8.26
C ILE A 398 -13.98 20.96 -9.29
N ARG A 399 -13.26 19.87 -9.56
CA ARG A 399 -13.71 18.84 -10.49
C ARG A 399 -15.00 18.16 -10.02
N ASP A 400 -15.07 17.78 -8.75
CA ASP A 400 -16.26 17.13 -8.18
C ASP A 400 -17.48 18.08 -8.19
N ALA A 401 -17.29 19.38 -7.96
CA ALA A 401 -18.33 20.40 -8.08
C ALA A 401 -18.85 20.50 -9.53
N MET A 402 -17.96 20.53 -10.52
CA MET A 402 -18.35 20.52 -11.94
C MET A 402 -19.14 19.26 -12.32
N LEU A 403 -18.71 18.09 -11.84
CA LEU A 403 -19.46 16.84 -12.02
C LEU A 403 -20.86 16.90 -11.38
N ALA A 404 -20.95 17.48 -10.18
CA ALA A 404 -22.22 17.60 -9.46
C ALA A 404 -23.22 18.50 -10.19
N ILE A 405 -22.81 19.71 -10.59
CA ILE A 405 -23.70 20.64 -11.28
C ILE A 405 -24.06 20.21 -12.70
N SER A 406 -23.18 19.43 -13.36
CA SER A 406 -23.50 18.81 -14.66
C SER A 406 -24.46 17.62 -14.55
N GLY A 407 -24.72 17.12 -13.33
CA GLY A 407 -25.55 15.94 -13.08
C GLY A 407 -24.83 14.61 -13.34
N ARG A 408 -23.51 14.63 -13.54
CA ARG A 408 -22.69 13.44 -13.85
C ARG A 408 -22.02 12.82 -12.63
N LEU A 409 -22.08 13.47 -11.46
CA LEU A 409 -21.45 12.95 -10.25
C LEU A 409 -22.15 11.67 -9.77
N LYS A 410 -21.39 10.60 -9.63
CA LYS A 410 -21.81 9.36 -8.98
C LYS A 410 -21.39 9.38 -7.51
N PRO A 411 -22.32 9.26 -6.57
CA PRO A 411 -22.03 9.33 -5.14
C PRO A 411 -21.52 8.02 -4.53
N ASP A 412 -21.32 6.98 -5.34
CA ASP A 412 -20.96 5.63 -4.89
C ASP A 412 -19.67 5.65 -4.06
N ILE A 413 -19.70 4.95 -2.93
CA ILE A 413 -18.58 4.85 -1.99
C ILE A 413 -17.94 3.46 -2.12
N GLY A 414 -16.60 3.42 -2.14
CA GLY A 414 -15.83 2.18 -2.23
C GLY A 414 -15.63 1.69 -3.66
N GLY A 415 -15.15 0.46 -3.81
CA GLY A 415 -14.81 -0.14 -5.08
C GLY A 415 -13.43 0.27 -5.63
N PRO A 416 -13.04 -0.26 -6.80
CA PRO A 416 -11.75 -0.01 -7.41
C PRO A 416 -11.60 1.44 -7.88
N SER A 417 -10.36 1.91 -8.01
CA SER A 417 -10.03 3.20 -8.61
C SER A 417 -10.29 3.19 -10.12
N VAL A 418 -10.65 4.37 -10.65
CA VAL A 418 -10.81 4.56 -12.09
C VAL A 418 -9.46 4.92 -12.70
N PRO A 419 -9.05 4.31 -13.81
CA PRO A 419 -7.80 4.63 -14.47
C PRO A 419 -7.70 6.12 -14.84
N VAL A 420 -6.49 6.67 -14.75
CA VAL A 420 -6.24 8.06 -15.17
C VAL A 420 -6.48 8.21 -16.67
N ASN A 421 -7.10 9.32 -17.07
CA ASN A 421 -7.19 9.69 -18.48
C ASN A 421 -5.80 10.14 -18.97
N LEU A 422 -5.33 9.51 -20.04
CA LEU A 422 -4.02 9.78 -20.64
C LEU A 422 -4.19 10.65 -21.88
N SER A 423 -3.70 11.87 -21.84
CA SER A 423 -3.59 12.71 -23.01
C SER A 423 -2.39 12.29 -23.90
N ASP A 424 -2.36 12.76 -25.14
CA ASP A 424 -1.27 12.47 -26.09
C ASP A 424 0.09 12.99 -25.60
N PHE A 425 0.09 14.01 -24.75
CA PHE A 425 1.31 14.60 -24.18
C PHE A 425 1.86 13.84 -22.97
N MET A 426 1.08 12.90 -22.42
CA MET A 426 1.47 12.07 -21.27
C MET A 426 2.21 10.84 -21.78
N ASP A 427 3.43 11.03 -22.26
CA ASP A 427 4.31 9.96 -22.72
C ASP A 427 5.48 9.73 -21.75
N GLY A 428 6.12 8.55 -21.85
CA GLY A 428 7.30 8.24 -21.06
C GLY A 428 7.30 6.85 -20.44
N ARG A 429 8.38 6.57 -19.72
CA ARG A 429 8.58 5.27 -19.05
C ARG A 429 7.50 4.99 -18.00
N GLY A 430 6.89 3.83 -18.10
CA GLY A 430 5.84 3.40 -17.19
C GLY A 430 4.46 3.94 -17.53
N ARG A 431 4.27 4.47 -18.76
CA ARG A 431 2.95 4.85 -19.24
C ARG A 431 1.99 3.65 -19.16
N PRO A 432 0.82 3.81 -18.53
CA PRO A 432 -0.18 2.74 -18.50
C PRO A 432 -0.63 2.37 -19.91
N GLY A 433 -0.85 1.08 -20.15
CA GLY A 433 -1.34 0.59 -21.44
C GLY A 433 -2.82 0.89 -21.70
N ARG A 434 -3.55 1.36 -20.68
CA ARG A 434 -4.98 1.69 -20.76
C ARG A 434 -5.22 3.11 -20.25
N SER A 435 -5.90 3.92 -21.06
CA SER A 435 -6.42 5.22 -20.67
C SER A 435 -7.81 5.09 -20.06
N GLY A 436 -8.07 5.83 -19.00
CA GLY A 436 -9.41 5.98 -18.43
C GLY A 436 -10.26 7.00 -19.20
N PRO A 437 -11.56 7.08 -18.89
CA PRO A 437 -12.44 8.09 -19.46
C PRO A 437 -12.11 9.49 -18.95
N VAL A 438 -12.41 10.51 -19.77
CA VAL A 438 -12.10 11.92 -19.46
C VAL A 438 -12.75 12.37 -18.15
N ASP A 439 -14.00 11.97 -17.91
CA ASP A 439 -14.76 12.33 -16.72
C ASP A 439 -14.57 11.37 -15.53
N GLY A 440 -13.67 10.37 -15.66
CA GLY A 440 -13.46 9.39 -14.60
C GLY A 440 -14.72 8.60 -14.25
N GLU A 441 -15.55 8.26 -15.24
CA GLU A 441 -16.86 7.58 -15.07
C GLU A 441 -17.85 8.33 -14.17
N GLY A 442 -17.66 9.63 -13.99
CA GLY A 442 -18.46 10.44 -13.07
C GLY A 442 -18.14 10.21 -11.59
N ARG A 443 -17.13 9.42 -11.25
CA ARG A 443 -16.75 9.19 -9.85
C ARG A 443 -16.02 10.38 -9.26
N ARG A 444 -16.16 10.56 -7.93
CA ARG A 444 -15.42 11.59 -7.20
C ARG A 444 -13.90 11.45 -7.44
N SER A 445 -13.22 12.57 -7.46
CA SER A 445 -11.76 12.63 -7.69
C SER A 445 -10.94 11.75 -6.74
N LEU A 446 -11.46 11.47 -5.54
CA LEU A 446 -10.89 10.52 -4.58
C LEU A 446 -10.66 9.12 -5.18
N TYR A 447 -11.46 8.72 -6.16
CA TYR A 447 -11.38 7.40 -6.80
C TYR A 447 -10.59 7.40 -8.11
N THR A 448 -10.00 8.53 -8.50
CA THR A 448 -9.07 8.56 -9.64
C THR A 448 -7.76 7.88 -9.25
N GLU A 449 -7.29 6.96 -10.08
CA GLU A 449 -6.02 6.26 -9.86
C GLU A 449 -4.86 7.26 -9.82
N VAL A 450 -3.97 7.10 -8.83
CA VAL A 450 -2.76 7.92 -8.71
C VAL A 450 -1.59 7.20 -9.36
N ARG A 451 -1.18 7.68 -10.54
CA ARG A 451 0.06 7.26 -11.21
C ARG A 451 1.11 8.34 -11.05
N ARG A 452 2.22 8.02 -10.36
CA ARG A 452 3.23 9.01 -9.93
C ARG A 452 3.74 9.91 -11.06
N ASN A 453 3.94 9.34 -12.26
CA ASN A 453 4.45 10.06 -13.43
C ASN A 453 3.34 10.53 -14.39
N PHE A 454 2.08 10.20 -14.13
CA PHE A 454 0.94 10.45 -15.02
C PHE A 454 -0.24 11.01 -14.23
N LEU A 455 -0.02 12.14 -13.58
CA LEU A 455 -1.09 12.84 -12.85
C LEU A 455 -1.97 13.64 -13.83
N PRO A 456 -3.29 13.74 -13.59
CA PRO A 456 -4.19 14.51 -14.44
C PRO A 456 -3.74 15.98 -14.55
N PRO A 457 -3.58 16.53 -15.78
CA PRO A 457 -3.13 17.90 -16.00
C PRO A 457 -4.02 18.94 -15.31
N PHE A 458 -5.34 18.71 -15.30
CA PHE A 458 -6.29 19.54 -14.57
C PHE A 458 -5.93 19.65 -13.08
N LEU A 459 -5.70 18.53 -12.41
CA LEU A 459 -5.36 18.51 -10.98
C LEU A 459 -3.99 19.16 -10.73
N LEU A 460 -2.99 18.93 -11.60
CA LEU A 460 -1.67 19.55 -11.50
C LEU A 460 -1.74 21.07 -11.60
N ALA A 461 -2.57 21.63 -12.47
CA ALA A 461 -2.77 23.07 -12.58
C ALA A 461 -3.34 23.69 -11.30
N PHE A 462 -4.06 22.90 -10.50
CA PHE A 462 -4.64 23.29 -9.22
C PHE A 462 -3.84 22.77 -8.00
N ASP A 463 -2.53 22.62 -8.16
CA ASP A 463 -1.57 22.29 -7.09
C ASP A 463 -1.79 20.93 -6.41
N THR A 464 -2.27 19.93 -7.13
CA THR A 464 -2.29 18.56 -6.61
C THR A 464 -0.87 18.12 -6.22
N PRO A 465 -0.66 17.60 -5.00
CA PRO A 465 0.66 17.18 -4.56
C PRO A 465 1.26 16.08 -5.42
N ILE A 466 2.54 16.21 -5.74
CA ILE A 466 3.31 15.14 -6.38
C ILE A 466 3.51 14.01 -5.34
N PRO A 467 3.11 12.76 -5.64
CA PRO A 467 3.05 11.68 -4.63
C PRO A 467 4.41 11.04 -4.33
N PHE A 468 5.49 11.84 -4.31
CA PHE A 468 6.84 11.40 -3.93
C PHE A 468 7.21 11.81 -2.50
N ASN A 469 6.57 12.85 -1.96
CA ASN A 469 6.88 13.38 -0.64
C ASN A 469 5.60 13.48 0.20
N ALA A 470 5.75 13.24 1.51
CA ALA A 470 4.71 13.57 2.47
C ALA A 470 4.61 15.10 2.63
N MET A 471 3.39 15.62 2.62
CA MET A 471 3.12 17.06 2.77
C MET A 471 2.00 17.27 3.78
N GLY A 472 2.20 18.16 4.73
CA GLY A 472 1.16 18.54 5.69
C GLY A 472 0.21 19.60 5.15
N ARG A 473 0.65 20.40 4.18
CA ARG A 473 -0.19 21.39 3.49
C ARG A 473 0.11 21.39 2.00
N ARG A 474 -0.89 21.67 1.18
CA ARG A 474 -0.72 21.88 -0.25
C ARG A 474 -0.21 23.30 -0.54
N ALA A 475 0.52 23.47 -1.62
CA ALA A 475 0.71 24.79 -2.20
C ALA A 475 -0.65 25.34 -2.68
N VAL A 476 -0.81 26.65 -2.63
CA VAL A 476 -1.96 27.34 -3.19
C VAL A 476 -1.43 28.47 -4.07
N SER A 477 -1.31 28.16 -5.37
CA SER A 477 -0.87 29.15 -6.36
C SER A 477 -2.07 29.87 -6.99
N ASN A 478 -1.83 31.03 -7.58
CA ASN A 478 -2.79 31.72 -8.42
C ASN A 478 -2.06 32.12 -9.72
N VAL A 479 -2.11 31.22 -10.69
CA VAL A 479 -1.34 31.32 -11.93
C VAL A 479 -2.24 31.28 -13.16
N PRO A 480 -1.86 31.92 -14.29
CA PRO A 480 -2.66 31.94 -15.51
C PRO A 480 -3.00 30.55 -16.06
N ALA A 481 -2.17 29.54 -15.81
CA ALA A 481 -2.39 28.16 -16.24
C ALA A 481 -3.75 27.61 -15.73
N GLN A 482 -4.22 28.04 -14.56
CA GLN A 482 -5.52 27.61 -14.01
C GLN A 482 -6.68 28.09 -14.86
N SER A 483 -6.67 29.36 -15.27
CA SER A 483 -7.69 29.89 -16.19
C SER A 483 -7.61 29.24 -17.57
N LEU A 484 -6.42 28.98 -18.07
CA LEU A 484 -6.22 28.31 -19.36
C LEU A 484 -6.75 26.86 -19.34
N VAL A 485 -6.54 26.15 -18.24
CA VAL A 485 -7.09 24.79 -18.07
C VAL A 485 -8.62 24.84 -18.01
N LEU A 486 -9.21 25.74 -17.22
CA LEU A 486 -10.69 25.88 -17.17
C LEU A 486 -11.26 26.23 -18.54
N LEU A 487 -10.52 26.97 -19.38
CA LEU A 487 -10.98 27.37 -20.70
C LEU A 487 -10.83 26.25 -21.75
N ASN A 488 -9.75 25.46 -21.69
CA ASN A 488 -9.36 24.57 -22.79
C ASN A 488 -9.47 23.08 -22.49
N ASP A 489 -9.64 22.69 -21.22
CA ASP A 489 -9.67 21.27 -20.86
C ASP A 489 -10.95 20.59 -21.39
N PRO A 490 -10.83 19.49 -22.15
CA PRO A 490 -11.97 18.77 -22.70
C PRO A 490 -12.99 18.34 -21.66
N LEU A 491 -12.57 18.03 -20.43
CA LEU A 491 -13.47 17.70 -19.33
C LEU A 491 -14.38 18.88 -18.98
N VAL A 492 -13.81 20.09 -18.85
CA VAL A 492 -14.56 21.29 -18.47
C VAL A 492 -15.60 21.63 -19.54
N GLN A 493 -15.22 21.57 -20.82
CA GLN A 493 -16.12 21.82 -21.92
C GLN A 493 -17.25 20.79 -22.01
N ASP A 494 -16.95 19.51 -21.80
CA ASP A 494 -17.95 18.44 -21.82
C ASP A 494 -18.94 18.56 -20.65
N LEU A 495 -18.45 18.91 -19.45
CA LEU A 495 -19.30 19.14 -18.29
C LEU A 495 -20.16 20.40 -18.43
N ALA A 496 -19.64 21.46 -19.07
CA ALA A 496 -20.42 22.67 -19.38
C ALA A 496 -21.59 22.34 -20.32
N ARG A 497 -21.36 21.56 -21.38
CA ARG A 497 -22.41 21.06 -22.30
C ARG A 497 -23.46 20.22 -21.55
N SER A 498 -23.01 19.27 -20.72
CA SER A 498 -23.90 18.43 -19.93
C SER A 498 -24.76 19.27 -18.97
N TRP A 499 -24.16 20.29 -18.33
CA TRP A 499 -24.89 21.22 -17.46
C TRP A 499 -25.89 22.07 -18.21
N ALA A 500 -25.54 22.60 -19.37
CA ALA A 500 -26.46 23.34 -20.22
C ALA A 500 -27.65 22.48 -20.64
N ALA A 501 -27.43 21.25 -21.11
CA ALA A 501 -28.49 20.31 -21.50
C ALA A 501 -29.41 19.97 -20.32
N ARG A 502 -28.84 19.68 -19.14
CA ARG A 502 -29.63 19.41 -17.93
C ARG A 502 -30.49 20.60 -17.53
N SER A 503 -29.92 21.80 -17.52
CA SER A 503 -30.65 23.01 -17.16
C SER A 503 -31.79 23.32 -18.16
N ALA A 504 -31.63 23.00 -19.44
CA ALA A 504 -32.67 23.12 -20.45
C ALA A 504 -33.86 22.21 -20.16
N SER A 505 -33.61 20.96 -19.80
CA SER A 505 -34.65 20.00 -19.44
C SER A 505 -35.44 20.38 -18.19
N GLN A 506 -34.79 21.06 -17.25
CA GLN A 506 -35.39 21.52 -15.97
C GLN A 506 -36.22 22.80 -16.14
N HIS A 507 -35.88 23.66 -17.11
CA HIS A 507 -36.50 24.96 -17.32
C HIS A 507 -36.77 25.22 -18.83
N PRO A 508 -37.55 24.37 -19.51
CA PRO A 508 -37.66 24.40 -20.97
C PRO A 508 -38.18 25.71 -21.54
N ASP A 509 -39.15 26.33 -20.87
CA ASP A 509 -39.87 27.54 -21.37
C ASP A 509 -39.60 28.79 -20.53
N HIS A 510 -38.62 28.76 -19.61
CA HIS A 510 -38.38 29.82 -18.64
C HIS A 510 -36.89 30.24 -18.59
N PRO A 511 -36.38 30.95 -19.62
CA PRO A 511 -34.96 31.30 -19.73
C PRO A 511 -34.43 32.13 -18.54
N GLU A 512 -35.25 33.01 -17.96
CA GLU A 512 -34.83 33.77 -16.78
C GLU A 512 -34.73 32.89 -15.53
N ALA A 513 -35.69 31.98 -15.33
CA ALA A 513 -35.61 31.03 -14.22
C ALA A 513 -34.39 30.10 -14.38
N ARG A 514 -34.09 29.66 -15.61
CA ARG A 514 -32.91 28.91 -15.98
C ARG A 514 -31.64 29.66 -15.63
N LEU A 515 -31.51 30.93 -16.00
CA LEU A 515 -30.35 31.77 -15.63
C LEU A 515 -30.18 31.87 -14.13
N ARG A 516 -31.22 32.16 -13.38
CA ARG A 516 -31.18 32.27 -11.92
C ARG A 516 -30.77 30.95 -11.26
N ALA A 517 -31.24 29.82 -11.79
CA ALA A 517 -30.86 28.48 -11.34
C ALA A 517 -29.38 28.21 -11.58
N LEU A 518 -28.83 28.52 -12.76
CA LEU A 518 -27.40 28.35 -13.07
C LEU A 518 -26.49 29.11 -12.07
N PHE A 519 -26.85 30.36 -11.74
CA PHE A 519 -26.09 31.14 -10.76
C PHE A 519 -26.16 30.54 -9.35
N LEU A 520 -27.35 30.06 -8.96
CA LEU A 520 -27.54 29.44 -7.65
C LEU A 520 -26.75 28.13 -7.55
N GLU A 521 -26.74 27.31 -8.60
CA GLU A 521 -25.99 26.05 -8.65
C GLU A 521 -24.47 26.29 -8.64
N ALA A 522 -23.99 27.27 -9.42
CA ALA A 522 -22.56 27.55 -9.54
C ALA A 522 -21.97 28.22 -8.31
N PHE A 523 -22.70 29.16 -7.69
CA PHE A 523 -22.15 30.08 -6.69
C PHE A 523 -22.84 30.00 -5.32
N GLY A 524 -23.90 29.20 -5.18
CA GLY A 524 -24.66 29.07 -3.93
C GLY A 524 -25.43 30.35 -3.53
N ARG A 525 -25.61 31.28 -4.46
CA ARG A 525 -26.32 32.55 -4.24
C ARG A 525 -27.22 32.91 -5.43
N PRO A 526 -28.26 33.71 -5.20
CA PRO A 526 -29.05 34.25 -6.30
C PRO A 526 -28.21 35.10 -7.26
N ALA A 527 -28.57 35.11 -8.54
CA ALA A 527 -28.01 36.05 -9.49
C ALA A 527 -28.45 37.47 -9.17
N ARG A 528 -27.54 38.41 -9.34
CA ARG A 528 -27.84 39.86 -9.26
C ARG A 528 -28.54 40.26 -10.56
N ASP A 529 -29.38 41.32 -10.50
CA ASP A 529 -30.14 41.75 -11.70
C ASP A 529 -29.19 42.18 -12.84
N GLU A 530 -28.04 42.78 -12.54
CA GLU A 530 -27.03 43.11 -13.52
C GLU A 530 -26.38 41.84 -14.16
N GLU A 531 -26.20 40.76 -13.40
CA GLU A 531 -25.67 39.48 -13.92
C GLU A 531 -26.69 38.84 -14.85
N VAL A 532 -27.97 38.89 -14.48
CA VAL A 532 -29.07 38.40 -15.35
C VAL A 532 -29.13 39.23 -16.64
N ALA A 533 -29.05 40.55 -16.55
CA ALA A 533 -29.09 41.43 -17.73
C ALA A 533 -27.92 41.15 -18.68
N ARG A 534 -26.69 41.01 -18.15
CA ARG A 534 -25.50 40.66 -18.97
C ARG A 534 -25.62 39.30 -19.63
N ALA A 535 -26.08 38.28 -18.88
CA ALA A 535 -26.26 36.94 -19.42
C ALA A 535 -27.33 36.92 -20.53
N ARG A 536 -28.42 37.65 -20.37
CA ARG A 536 -29.44 37.80 -21.42
C ARG A 536 -28.89 38.50 -22.66
N SER A 537 -28.13 39.58 -22.47
CA SER A 537 -27.49 40.27 -23.61
C SER A 537 -26.54 39.34 -24.36
N PHE A 538 -25.77 38.54 -23.64
CA PHE A 538 -24.88 37.54 -24.23
C PHE A 538 -25.65 36.50 -25.03
N LEU A 539 -26.71 35.91 -24.47
CA LEU A 539 -27.54 34.93 -25.15
C LEU A 539 -28.19 35.51 -26.43
N ALA A 540 -28.74 36.74 -26.34
CA ALA A 540 -29.32 37.42 -27.48
C ALA A 540 -28.29 37.66 -28.62
N ALA A 541 -27.05 38.01 -28.27
CA ALA A 541 -25.98 38.20 -29.25
C ALA A 541 -25.47 36.88 -29.85
N SER A 542 -25.64 35.76 -29.16
CA SER A 542 -25.14 34.42 -29.52
C SER A 542 -26.19 33.51 -30.16
N GLY A 543 -27.27 34.03 -30.66
CA GLY A 543 -28.34 33.28 -31.38
C GLY A 543 -29.65 33.12 -30.62
N GLY A 544 -29.75 33.76 -29.45
CA GLY A 544 -30.99 33.81 -28.64
C GLY A 544 -31.21 32.61 -27.71
N ASP A 545 -32.32 32.63 -27.01
CA ASP A 545 -32.65 31.66 -25.96
C ASP A 545 -32.80 30.20 -26.46
N GLN A 546 -32.97 30.01 -27.78
CA GLN A 546 -33.07 28.70 -28.40
C GLN A 546 -31.73 28.13 -28.88
N ALA A 547 -30.65 28.91 -28.88
CA ALA A 547 -29.36 28.46 -29.32
C ALA A 547 -28.66 27.63 -28.21
N ALA A 548 -28.64 26.31 -28.36
CA ALA A 548 -28.02 25.41 -27.38
C ALA A 548 -26.55 25.77 -27.10
N THR A 549 -25.79 26.11 -28.14
CA THR A 549 -24.37 26.52 -28.04
C THR A 549 -24.18 27.76 -27.19
N ALA A 550 -25.08 28.76 -27.27
CA ALA A 550 -25.01 29.95 -26.44
C ALA A 550 -25.14 29.64 -24.93
N TRP A 551 -26.00 28.67 -24.60
CA TRP A 551 -26.11 28.22 -23.21
C TRP A 551 -24.94 27.39 -22.75
N GLU A 552 -24.33 26.59 -23.64
CA GLU A 552 -23.07 25.85 -23.38
C GLU A 552 -21.93 26.83 -23.06
N ASP A 553 -21.79 27.88 -23.89
CA ASP A 553 -20.79 28.92 -23.70
C ASP A 553 -21.01 29.72 -22.41
N LEU A 554 -22.29 30.00 -22.08
CA LEU A 554 -22.61 30.67 -20.82
C LEU A 554 -22.26 29.77 -19.61
N CYS A 555 -22.63 28.50 -19.63
CA CYS A 555 -22.25 27.55 -18.59
C CYS A 555 -20.72 27.46 -18.44
N HIS A 556 -20.00 27.37 -19.56
CA HIS A 556 -18.55 27.37 -19.58
C HIS A 556 -17.95 28.66 -19.00
N ALA A 557 -18.51 29.83 -19.35
CA ALA A 557 -18.09 31.10 -18.79
C ALA A 557 -18.34 31.19 -17.26
N LEU A 558 -19.42 30.61 -16.75
CA LEU A 558 -19.69 30.55 -15.32
C LEU A 558 -18.66 29.67 -14.58
N LEU A 559 -18.25 28.52 -15.15
CA LEU A 559 -17.18 27.67 -14.60
C LEU A 559 -15.82 28.39 -14.55
N ASN A 560 -15.57 29.34 -15.46
CA ASN A 560 -14.36 30.14 -15.52
C ASN A 560 -14.33 31.35 -14.57
N LYS A 561 -15.46 31.64 -13.88
CA LYS A 561 -15.47 32.74 -12.91
C LYS A 561 -14.68 32.35 -11.65
N LYS A 562 -13.88 33.29 -11.13
CA LYS A 562 -13.16 33.11 -9.86
C LYS A 562 -14.09 32.68 -8.72
N GLU A 563 -15.32 33.16 -8.70
CA GLU A 563 -16.31 32.81 -7.68
C GLU A 563 -16.63 31.31 -7.64
N PHE A 564 -16.48 30.59 -8.76
CA PHE A 564 -16.66 29.14 -8.81
C PHE A 564 -15.53 28.36 -8.11
N ILE A 565 -14.31 28.89 -8.15
CA ILE A 565 -13.12 28.20 -7.62
C ILE A 565 -12.66 28.75 -6.27
N PHE A 566 -13.32 29.77 -5.72
CA PHE A 566 -13.01 30.34 -4.41
C PHE A 566 -14.22 30.24 -3.48
N LEU A 567 -13.95 29.99 -2.21
CA LEU A 567 -14.92 30.19 -1.12
C LEU A 567 -14.81 31.62 -0.65
N ASN A 568 -15.94 32.36 -0.76
CA ASN A 568 -16.09 33.74 -0.37
C ASN A 568 -16.95 33.91 0.90
#